data_f757b50b713393aac63863d43b2b27b3
#
_entry.id   f757b50b713393aac63863d43b2b27b3
#
_cell.length_a   1.000
_cell.length_b   1.000
_cell.length_c   1.000
_cell.angle_alpha   90.00
_cell.angle_beta   90.00
_cell.angle_gamma   90.00
#
_symmetry.space_group_name_H-M   'P 1'
#
loop_
_entity.id
_entity.type
_entity.pdbx_description
1 polymer ?
#
loop_
_entity_poly.entity_id
_entity_poly.type
_entity_poly.pdbx_seq_one_letter_code
_entity_poly.pdbx_strand_id
1 'polypeptide(L)'
;MPGMLRRSGARPGERHDITQGSLAHNVWYLARPILLSQLLFMAPDLYDAVWLGRLGAGAQAAAGLATSVRFTMISVLMALSGGSGAVVARYVGAKDKANANLAVLQAVIMMALSSAVLGVAGVLLAEPLMRLAGADAEVLPLAVRYAHILFAGLIAMEMVPSVSGMLNAAGAPGVGLAMRLWGTATMVVAEPLLVSWLGLEGAALALVGSNAVGMLWGLGVLLSGRAPVRIDVRHLRLDLRMMARILRIALPAVVQRGTPNLSQSVLMRFISSYGAATLAAWAVVQRVARFVQIPGMGLAFVTPAMVGQNLGAGRPERAERAVGLIARVATGATVVLLIGLVIWAPQVMTLFSDDVEAVYTGARILRILSLGYLAFAVNGVHDAAQAGAGDTLSPMAINLAALWLVQVPLAYLLSRTVGLGANGIWFALVIGWFAQAALMVWRYRQGRWKLTRI
;
A
#
# COMPACT_ATOMS: atom_id res chain seq x y z
N MET A 1 -41.97 18.43 -14.74
CA MET A 1 -40.73 17.73 -14.49
C MET A 1 -41.04 16.41 -13.79
N PRO A 2 -41.01 15.29 -14.51
CA PRO A 2 -40.79 13.97 -13.89
C PRO A 2 -39.78 13.23 -14.75
N GLY A 3 -38.59 12.92 -14.24
CA GLY A 3 -37.59 12.23 -15.04
C GLY A 3 -36.24 11.97 -14.37
N MET A 4 -36.21 11.85 -13.02
CA MET A 4 -34.95 11.63 -12.32
C MET A 4 -35.04 10.55 -11.24
N LEU A 5 -35.38 9.33 -11.59
CA LEU A 5 -35.15 8.13 -10.74
C LEU A 5 -35.39 6.88 -11.59
N ARG A 6 -34.62 6.66 -12.67
CA ARG A 6 -34.43 5.31 -13.16
C ARG A 6 -33.46 4.63 -12.22
N ARG A 7 -33.99 3.98 -11.19
CA ARG A 7 -33.29 2.93 -10.46
C ARG A 7 -32.88 1.87 -11.51
N SER A 8 -31.58 1.77 -11.80
CA SER A 8 -31.04 0.64 -12.51
C SER A 8 -31.23 -0.60 -11.63
N GLY A 9 -32.32 -1.29 -11.82
CA GLY A 9 -32.57 -2.60 -11.25
C GLY A 9 -31.56 -3.57 -11.87
N ALA A 10 -30.36 -3.66 -11.31
CA ALA A 10 -29.44 -4.74 -11.62
C ALA A 10 -30.13 -6.05 -11.21
N ARG A 11 -30.33 -6.95 -12.17
CA ARG A 11 -30.84 -8.30 -11.90
C ARG A 11 -29.86 -9.01 -10.94
N PRO A 12 -30.33 -9.81 -9.98
CA PRO A 12 -29.46 -10.61 -9.14
C PRO A 12 -28.58 -11.50 -10.06
N GLY A 13 -27.27 -11.19 -10.14
CA GLY A 13 -26.31 -11.87 -11.02
C GLY A 13 -25.66 -11.02 -12.10
N GLU A 14 -26.13 -9.81 -12.41
CA GLU A 14 -25.42 -8.90 -13.32
C GLU A 14 -24.17 -8.31 -12.63
N ARG A 15 -23.02 -8.69 -13.16
CA ARG A 15 -21.71 -8.18 -12.71
C ARG A 15 -21.57 -6.72 -13.12
N HIS A 16 -21.17 -5.86 -12.19
CA HIS A 16 -21.02 -4.42 -12.44
C HIS A 16 -19.87 -4.15 -13.43
N ASP A 17 -20.20 -3.66 -14.62
CA ASP A 17 -19.23 -3.31 -15.68
C ASP A 17 -18.77 -1.87 -15.51
N ILE A 18 -17.55 -1.67 -14.94
CA ILE A 18 -16.99 -0.33 -14.70
C ILE A 18 -16.52 0.37 -15.98
N THR A 19 -16.53 -0.34 -17.13
CA THR A 19 -16.21 0.28 -18.42
C THR A 19 -17.38 1.06 -19.01
N GLN A 20 -18.59 0.95 -18.42
CA GLN A 20 -19.83 1.58 -18.89
C GLN A 20 -20.48 2.45 -17.79
N GLY A 21 -21.53 3.17 -18.11
CA GLY A 21 -22.31 3.96 -17.17
C GLY A 21 -21.59 5.20 -16.62
N SER A 22 -22.05 5.70 -15.47
CA SER A 22 -21.50 6.90 -14.83
C SER A 22 -20.11 6.65 -14.24
N LEU A 23 -19.13 7.48 -14.57
CA LEU A 23 -17.78 7.39 -14.01
C LEU A 23 -17.76 7.60 -12.50
N ALA A 24 -18.50 8.58 -12.00
CA ALA A 24 -18.56 8.86 -10.56
C ALA A 24 -19.15 7.67 -9.78
N HIS A 25 -20.20 7.03 -10.32
CA HIS A 25 -20.78 5.84 -9.72
C HIS A 25 -19.77 4.68 -9.69
N ASN A 26 -19.05 4.44 -10.80
CA ASN A 26 -18.07 3.37 -10.89
C ASN A 26 -16.86 3.59 -9.97
N VAL A 27 -16.36 4.82 -9.90
CA VAL A 27 -15.29 5.19 -8.96
C VAL A 27 -15.74 4.97 -7.52
N TRP A 28 -16.96 5.39 -7.18
CA TRP A 28 -17.48 5.24 -5.82
C TRP A 28 -17.83 3.80 -5.45
N TYR A 29 -18.30 3.01 -6.43
CA TYR A 29 -18.51 1.57 -6.28
C TYR A 29 -17.21 0.83 -5.88
N LEU A 30 -16.08 1.17 -6.53
CA LEU A 30 -14.78 0.63 -6.18
C LEU A 30 -14.21 1.24 -4.89
N ALA A 31 -14.34 2.55 -4.72
CA ALA A 31 -13.71 3.28 -3.63
C ALA A 31 -14.22 2.86 -2.25
N ARG A 32 -15.54 2.73 -2.07
CA ARG A 32 -16.13 2.40 -0.77
C ARG A 32 -15.54 1.15 -0.12
N PRO A 33 -15.56 -0.04 -0.79
CA PRO A 33 -15.01 -1.25 -0.17
C PRO A 33 -13.48 -1.18 -0.03
N ILE A 34 -12.78 -0.53 -0.97
CA ILE A 34 -11.32 -0.38 -0.92
C ILE A 34 -10.92 0.51 0.27
N LEU A 35 -11.56 1.66 0.45
CA LEU A 35 -11.31 2.56 1.59
C LEU A 35 -11.61 1.87 2.93
N LEU A 36 -12.73 1.15 3.02
CA LEU A 36 -13.05 0.36 4.22
C LEU A 36 -12.01 -0.74 4.46
N SER A 37 -11.54 -1.41 3.41
CA SER A 37 -10.47 -2.41 3.52
C SER A 37 -9.16 -1.79 4.01
N GLN A 38 -8.83 -0.55 3.60
CA GLN A 38 -7.63 0.14 4.05
C GLN A 38 -7.73 0.57 5.53
N LEU A 39 -8.89 0.99 5.98
CA LEU A 39 -9.12 1.26 7.42
C LEU A 39 -9.03 -0.04 8.24
N LEU A 40 -9.64 -1.12 7.78
CA LEU A 40 -9.54 -2.43 8.41
C LEU A 40 -8.12 -3.02 8.35
N PHE A 41 -7.26 -2.56 7.45
CA PHE A 41 -5.86 -3.00 7.42
C PHE A 41 -5.08 -2.56 8.65
N MET A 42 -5.44 -1.42 9.22
CA MET A 42 -4.78 -0.88 10.42
C MET A 42 -5.33 -1.46 11.73
N ALA A 43 -6.56 -1.98 11.72
CA ALA A 43 -7.22 -2.44 12.93
C ALA A 43 -6.52 -3.64 13.60
N PRO A 44 -6.05 -4.68 12.86
CA PRO A 44 -5.27 -5.77 13.45
C PRO A 44 -3.98 -5.31 14.12
N ASP A 45 -3.23 -4.41 13.50
CA ASP A 45 -1.96 -3.92 14.06
C ASP A 45 -2.18 -3.14 15.38
N LEU A 46 -3.27 -2.37 15.46
CA LEU A 46 -3.65 -1.64 16.68
C LEU A 46 -4.12 -2.59 17.78
N TYR A 47 -4.87 -3.63 17.41
CA TYR A 47 -5.39 -4.63 18.33
C TYR A 47 -4.25 -5.50 18.90
N ASP A 48 -3.35 -5.98 18.05
CA ASP A 48 -2.15 -6.71 18.42
C ASP A 48 -1.25 -5.88 19.37
N ALA A 49 -1.07 -4.58 19.08
CA ALA A 49 -0.28 -3.70 19.94
C ALA A 49 -0.81 -3.60 21.38
N VAL A 50 -2.13 -3.70 21.58
CA VAL A 50 -2.75 -3.72 22.92
C VAL A 50 -2.38 -5.00 23.67
N TRP A 51 -2.43 -6.15 23.01
CA TRP A 51 -2.10 -7.44 23.62
C TRP A 51 -0.60 -7.59 23.86
N LEU A 52 0.23 -7.18 22.90
CA LEU A 52 1.68 -7.15 23.06
C LEU A 52 2.12 -6.21 24.20
N GLY A 53 1.43 -5.08 24.36
CA GLY A 53 1.67 -4.16 25.49
C GLY A 53 1.42 -4.79 26.86
N ARG A 54 0.45 -5.70 26.97
CA ARG A 54 0.17 -6.46 28.21
C ARG A 54 1.24 -7.53 28.53
N LEU A 55 1.96 -8.01 27.51
CA LEU A 55 3.06 -8.95 27.68
C LEU A 55 4.37 -8.30 28.10
N GLY A 56 4.42 -6.95 28.05
CA GLY A 56 5.59 -6.17 28.48
C GLY A 56 6.44 -5.60 27.34
N ALA A 57 7.37 -4.73 27.69
CA ALA A 57 8.18 -3.98 26.74
C ALA A 57 9.06 -4.87 25.84
N GLY A 58 9.62 -5.96 26.37
CA GLY A 58 10.44 -6.91 25.61
C GLY A 58 9.65 -7.60 24.50
N ALA A 59 8.41 -8.03 24.76
CA ALA A 59 7.53 -8.63 23.78
C ALA A 59 7.16 -7.63 22.67
N GLN A 60 6.85 -6.39 23.05
CA GLN A 60 6.51 -5.34 22.10
C GLN A 60 7.71 -4.95 21.21
N ALA A 61 8.92 -4.88 21.79
CA ALA A 61 10.15 -4.63 21.04
C ALA A 61 10.44 -5.78 20.05
N ALA A 62 10.33 -7.03 20.51
CA ALA A 62 10.54 -8.21 19.68
C ALA A 62 9.59 -8.27 18.48
N ALA A 63 8.28 -8.06 18.70
CA ALA A 63 7.28 -8.02 17.64
C ALA A 63 7.53 -6.86 16.68
N GLY A 64 7.90 -5.67 17.19
CA GLY A 64 8.22 -4.49 16.39
C GLY A 64 9.41 -4.73 15.45
N LEU A 65 10.50 -5.33 15.94
CA LEU A 65 11.67 -5.69 15.13
C LEU A 65 11.32 -6.71 14.04
N ALA A 66 10.65 -7.80 14.41
CA ALA A 66 10.26 -8.84 13.45
C ALA A 66 9.33 -8.31 12.36
N THR A 67 8.36 -7.47 12.73
CA THR A 67 7.45 -6.83 11.79
C THR A 67 8.18 -5.86 10.86
N SER A 68 9.14 -5.08 11.35
CA SER A 68 9.96 -4.17 10.54
C SER A 68 10.78 -4.92 9.48
N VAL A 69 11.43 -6.01 9.87
CA VAL A 69 12.17 -6.88 8.94
C VAL A 69 11.23 -7.49 7.90
N ARG A 70 10.07 -8.00 8.34
CA ARG A 70 9.05 -8.53 7.43
C ARG A 70 8.61 -7.48 6.40
N PHE A 71 8.31 -6.25 6.80
CA PHE A 71 7.91 -5.19 5.87
C PHE A 71 8.96 -4.89 4.81
N THR A 72 10.23 -4.97 5.16
CA THR A 72 11.32 -4.81 4.20
C THR A 72 11.32 -5.94 3.16
N MET A 73 11.14 -7.18 3.60
CA MET A 73 11.14 -8.36 2.73
C MET A 73 9.93 -8.39 1.79
N ILE A 74 8.74 -8.00 2.26
CA ILE A 74 7.50 -8.08 1.46
C ILE A 74 7.35 -7.00 0.40
N SER A 75 8.22 -6.00 0.34
CA SER A 75 8.18 -4.96 -0.69
C SER A 75 8.21 -5.53 -2.11
N VAL A 76 8.92 -6.63 -2.32
CA VAL A 76 8.96 -7.39 -3.58
C VAL A 76 7.60 -8.01 -3.89
N LEU A 77 6.95 -8.63 -2.90
CA LEU A 77 5.64 -9.28 -3.04
C LEU A 77 4.54 -8.25 -3.34
N MET A 78 4.61 -7.07 -2.72
CA MET A 78 3.68 -5.98 -3.00
C MET A 78 3.77 -5.49 -4.45
N ALA A 79 4.98 -5.45 -5.03
CA ALA A 79 5.17 -5.08 -6.42
C ALA A 79 4.60 -6.15 -7.36
N LEU A 80 4.78 -7.44 -7.04
CA LEU A 80 4.21 -8.56 -7.78
C LEU A 80 2.68 -8.51 -7.78
N SER A 81 2.06 -8.19 -6.66
CA SER A 81 0.62 -7.98 -6.54
C SER A 81 0.12 -6.85 -7.46
N GLY A 82 0.85 -5.71 -7.51
CA GLY A 82 0.50 -4.59 -8.39
C GLY A 82 0.58 -4.95 -9.87
N GLY A 83 1.66 -5.62 -10.30
CA GLY A 83 1.84 -6.09 -11.67
C GLY A 83 0.76 -7.08 -12.10
N SER A 84 0.41 -8.02 -11.22
CA SER A 84 -0.68 -8.98 -11.43
C SER A 84 -2.02 -8.28 -11.62
N GLY A 85 -2.33 -7.29 -10.77
CA GLY A 85 -3.56 -6.51 -10.85
C GLY A 85 -3.70 -5.77 -12.18
N ALA A 86 -2.64 -5.18 -12.71
CA ALA A 86 -2.65 -4.48 -14.00
C ALA A 86 -2.99 -5.44 -15.16
N VAL A 87 -2.36 -6.62 -15.17
CA VAL A 87 -2.61 -7.66 -16.19
C VAL A 87 -4.05 -8.18 -16.11
N VAL A 88 -4.54 -8.49 -14.90
CA VAL A 88 -5.92 -8.96 -14.68
C VAL A 88 -6.94 -7.90 -15.13
N ALA A 89 -6.76 -6.62 -14.72
CA ALA A 89 -7.65 -5.53 -15.11
C ALA A 89 -7.74 -5.40 -16.63
N ARG A 90 -6.62 -5.52 -17.33
CA ARG A 90 -6.56 -5.41 -18.80
C ARG A 90 -7.40 -6.49 -19.49
N TYR A 91 -7.22 -7.76 -19.10
CA TYR A 91 -7.97 -8.86 -19.68
C TYR A 91 -9.46 -8.86 -19.32
N VAL A 92 -9.79 -8.47 -18.07
CA VAL A 92 -11.19 -8.30 -17.65
C VAL A 92 -11.87 -7.22 -18.49
N GLY A 93 -11.19 -6.08 -18.71
CA GLY A 93 -11.69 -5.00 -19.55
C GLY A 93 -11.87 -5.40 -21.01
N ALA A 94 -10.97 -6.21 -21.55
CA ALA A 94 -11.05 -6.79 -22.89
C ALA A 94 -12.12 -7.89 -22.99
N LYS A 95 -12.78 -8.27 -21.89
CA LYS A 95 -13.74 -9.39 -21.80
C LYS A 95 -13.12 -10.76 -22.15
N ASP A 96 -11.79 -10.85 -22.11
CA ASP A 96 -11.03 -12.07 -22.32
C ASP A 96 -10.93 -12.86 -21.00
N LYS A 97 -11.98 -13.63 -20.73
CA LYS A 97 -12.08 -14.43 -19.50
C LYS A 97 -11.01 -15.50 -19.39
N ALA A 98 -10.57 -16.07 -20.52
CA ALA A 98 -9.58 -17.15 -20.52
C ALA A 98 -8.24 -16.62 -20.02
N ASN A 99 -7.74 -15.53 -20.61
CA ASN A 99 -6.48 -14.92 -20.19
C ASN A 99 -6.59 -14.21 -18.84
N ALA A 100 -7.74 -13.64 -18.45
CA ALA A 100 -7.97 -13.11 -17.13
C ALA A 100 -7.83 -14.19 -16.04
N ASN A 101 -8.45 -15.35 -16.23
CA ASN A 101 -8.36 -16.49 -15.32
C ASN A 101 -6.92 -17.06 -15.27
N LEU A 102 -6.26 -17.17 -16.42
CA LEU A 102 -4.87 -17.60 -16.51
C LEU A 102 -3.95 -16.63 -15.76
N ALA A 103 -4.14 -15.32 -15.93
CA ALA A 103 -3.35 -14.30 -15.20
C ALA A 103 -3.52 -14.42 -13.68
N VAL A 104 -4.75 -14.64 -13.19
CA VAL A 104 -5.00 -14.86 -11.75
C VAL A 104 -4.32 -16.14 -11.27
N LEU A 105 -4.41 -17.24 -12.01
CA LEU A 105 -3.75 -18.50 -11.66
C LEU A 105 -2.22 -18.33 -11.55
N GLN A 106 -1.60 -17.73 -12.59
CA GLN A 106 -0.15 -17.50 -12.60
C GLN A 106 0.26 -16.57 -11.47
N ALA A 107 -0.51 -15.52 -11.20
CA ALA A 107 -0.24 -14.57 -10.10
C ALA A 107 -0.31 -15.25 -8.73
N VAL A 108 -1.30 -16.11 -8.49
CA VAL A 108 -1.42 -16.88 -7.23
C VAL A 108 -0.24 -17.84 -7.08
N ILE A 109 0.16 -18.56 -8.13
CA ILE A 109 1.33 -19.45 -8.11
C ILE A 109 2.61 -18.66 -7.83
N MET A 110 2.82 -17.55 -8.54
CA MET A 110 4.01 -16.70 -8.34
C MET A 110 4.06 -16.13 -6.92
N MET A 111 2.92 -15.68 -6.39
CA MET A 111 2.83 -15.16 -5.04
C MET A 111 3.12 -16.25 -4.01
N ALA A 112 2.55 -17.44 -4.17
CA ALA A 112 2.80 -18.58 -3.28
C ALA A 112 4.27 -18.99 -3.28
N LEU A 113 4.87 -19.13 -4.47
CA LEU A 113 6.29 -19.51 -4.61
C LEU A 113 7.22 -18.44 -4.03
N SER A 114 7.00 -17.16 -4.38
CA SER A 114 7.83 -16.07 -3.87
C SER A 114 7.69 -15.91 -2.36
N SER A 115 6.47 -16.03 -1.81
CA SER A 115 6.24 -16.01 -0.35
C SER A 115 6.86 -17.21 0.34
N ALA A 116 6.83 -18.41 -0.28
CA ALA A 116 7.48 -19.60 0.27
C ALA A 116 9.01 -19.43 0.32
N VAL A 117 9.60 -18.96 -0.77
CA VAL A 117 11.07 -18.73 -0.83
C VAL A 117 11.50 -17.68 0.21
N LEU A 118 10.80 -16.55 0.28
CA LEU A 118 11.09 -15.51 1.27
C LEU A 118 10.79 -15.99 2.70
N GLY A 119 9.73 -16.78 2.90
CA GLY A 119 9.38 -17.35 4.20
C GLY A 119 10.46 -18.33 4.69
N VAL A 120 10.90 -19.26 3.85
CA VAL A 120 12.00 -20.19 4.18
C VAL A 120 13.29 -19.43 4.46
N ALA A 121 13.65 -18.47 3.61
CA ALA A 121 14.82 -17.63 3.83
C ALA A 121 14.70 -16.84 5.14
N GLY A 122 13.51 -16.28 5.44
CA GLY A 122 13.24 -15.55 6.69
C GLY A 122 13.37 -16.45 7.92
N VAL A 123 12.87 -17.69 7.88
CA VAL A 123 13.02 -18.66 8.98
C VAL A 123 14.49 -19.03 9.19
N LEU A 124 15.22 -19.36 8.11
CA LEU A 124 16.62 -19.77 8.19
C LEU A 124 17.55 -18.61 8.64
N LEU A 125 17.21 -17.40 8.27
CA LEU A 125 17.99 -16.20 8.57
C LEU A 125 17.38 -15.35 9.71
N ALA A 126 16.41 -15.89 10.48
CA ALA A 126 15.71 -15.12 11.50
C ALA A 126 16.68 -14.49 12.51
N GLU A 127 17.60 -15.26 13.07
CA GLU A 127 18.54 -14.75 14.05
C GLU A 127 19.47 -13.66 13.52
N PRO A 128 20.21 -13.84 12.40
CA PRO A 128 21.04 -12.77 11.86
C PRO A 128 20.23 -11.54 11.43
N LEU A 129 19.00 -11.72 10.94
CA LEU A 129 18.12 -10.60 10.59
C LEU A 129 17.68 -9.81 11.83
N MET A 130 17.34 -10.46 12.94
CA MET A 130 16.97 -9.79 14.19
C MET A 130 18.17 -9.07 14.81
N ARG A 131 19.37 -9.67 14.78
CA ARG A 131 20.61 -9.00 15.21
C ARG A 131 20.91 -7.76 14.37
N LEU A 132 20.79 -7.87 13.06
CA LEU A 132 20.97 -6.74 12.13
C LEU A 132 19.92 -5.62 12.36
N ALA A 133 18.71 -5.99 12.74
CA ALA A 133 17.66 -5.05 13.10
C ALA A 133 17.86 -4.35 14.45
N GLY A 134 18.87 -4.76 15.21
CA GLY A 134 19.24 -4.13 16.49
C GLY A 134 18.64 -4.81 17.73
N ALA A 135 18.26 -6.10 17.64
CA ALA A 135 17.84 -6.86 18.82
C ALA A 135 19.03 -7.04 19.79
N ASP A 136 18.85 -6.60 21.02
CA ASP A 136 19.80 -6.85 22.11
C ASP A 136 19.73 -8.32 22.60
N ALA A 137 20.60 -8.69 23.53
CA ALA A 137 20.71 -10.05 24.02
C ALA A 137 19.44 -10.56 24.73
N GLU A 138 18.66 -9.65 25.33
CA GLU A 138 17.42 -9.99 26.06
C GLU A 138 16.24 -10.15 25.10
N VAL A 139 16.10 -9.27 24.11
CA VAL A 139 14.99 -9.25 23.14
C VAL A 139 15.20 -10.29 22.00
N LEU A 140 16.45 -10.60 21.67
CA LEU A 140 16.79 -11.48 20.53
C LEU A 140 16.07 -12.83 20.54
N PRO A 141 16.03 -13.61 21.64
CA PRO A 141 15.34 -14.91 21.64
C PRO A 141 13.84 -14.77 21.39
N LEU A 142 13.22 -13.71 21.93
CA LEU A 142 11.79 -13.40 21.73
C LEU A 142 11.52 -13.02 20.27
N ALA A 143 12.36 -12.14 19.72
CA ALA A 143 12.24 -11.66 18.34
C ALA A 143 12.41 -12.80 17.33
N VAL A 144 13.35 -13.73 17.55
CA VAL A 144 13.58 -14.90 16.69
C VAL A 144 12.38 -15.84 16.71
N ARG A 145 11.83 -16.17 17.89
CA ARG A 145 10.65 -17.05 18.00
C ARG A 145 9.43 -16.44 17.31
N TYR A 146 9.16 -15.15 17.54
CA TYR A 146 8.08 -14.43 16.88
C TYR A 146 8.27 -14.38 15.36
N ALA A 147 9.49 -14.07 14.90
CA ALA A 147 9.84 -13.99 13.49
C ALA A 147 9.69 -15.35 12.77
N HIS A 148 10.06 -16.46 13.40
CA HIS A 148 9.88 -17.80 12.83
C HIS A 148 8.42 -18.06 12.47
N ILE A 149 7.47 -17.71 13.36
CA ILE A 149 6.03 -17.90 13.10
C ILE A 149 5.56 -16.98 11.98
N LEU A 150 5.97 -15.71 11.97
CA LEU A 150 5.59 -14.76 10.92
C LEU A 150 6.11 -15.20 9.55
N PHE A 151 7.38 -15.62 9.47
CA PHE A 151 7.98 -16.04 8.21
C PHE A 151 7.42 -17.38 7.72
N ALA A 152 7.15 -18.34 8.61
CA ALA A 152 6.46 -19.57 8.26
C ALA A 152 5.03 -19.30 7.73
N GLY A 153 4.35 -18.29 8.27
CA GLY A 153 3.03 -17.86 7.84
C GLY A 153 2.98 -16.86 6.68
N LEU A 154 4.12 -16.52 6.07
CA LEU A 154 4.21 -15.45 5.08
C LEU A 154 3.30 -15.66 3.87
N ILE A 155 3.09 -16.91 3.44
CA ILE A 155 2.16 -17.25 2.35
C ILE A 155 0.74 -16.77 2.70
N ALA A 156 0.25 -17.09 3.88
CA ALA A 156 -1.10 -16.70 4.30
C ALA A 156 -1.24 -15.17 4.37
N MET A 157 -0.23 -14.50 4.92
CA MET A 157 -0.24 -13.05 5.12
C MET A 157 -0.22 -12.28 3.79
N GLU A 158 0.59 -12.71 2.82
CA GLU A 158 0.77 -11.97 1.55
C GLU A 158 -0.23 -12.40 0.46
N MET A 159 -0.84 -13.57 0.59
CA MET A 159 -1.90 -13.99 -0.32
C MET A 159 -3.17 -13.13 -0.19
N VAL A 160 -3.51 -12.66 1.02
CA VAL A 160 -4.69 -11.81 1.25
C VAL A 160 -4.62 -10.49 0.47
N PRO A 161 -3.58 -9.64 0.60
CA PRO A 161 -3.48 -8.41 -0.18
C PRO A 161 -3.35 -8.69 -1.69
N SER A 162 -2.69 -9.77 -2.09
CA SER A 162 -2.54 -10.12 -3.51
C SER A 162 -3.86 -10.51 -4.16
N VAL A 163 -4.60 -11.45 -3.56
CA VAL A 163 -5.91 -11.89 -4.05
C VAL A 163 -6.90 -10.73 -4.02
N SER A 164 -6.93 -9.95 -2.93
CA SER A 164 -7.76 -8.74 -2.82
C SER A 164 -7.43 -7.73 -3.93
N GLY A 165 -6.15 -7.50 -4.22
CA GLY A 165 -5.70 -6.62 -5.30
C GLY A 165 -6.18 -7.06 -6.67
N MET A 166 -6.07 -8.35 -6.99
CA MET A 166 -6.58 -8.93 -8.24
C MET A 166 -8.11 -8.84 -8.37
N LEU A 167 -8.83 -9.08 -7.27
CA LEU A 167 -10.28 -8.95 -7.22
C LEU A 167 -10.75 -7.50 -7.37
N ASN A 168 -10.03 -6.56 -6.76
CA ASN A 168 -10.27 -5.12 -6.97
C ASN A 168 -10.04 -4.75 -8.45
N ALA A 169 -8.97 -5.25 -9.04
CA ALA A 169 -8.63 -5.06 -10.45
C ALA A 169 -9.68 -5.70 -11.40
N ALA A 170 -10.29 -6.81 -10.97
CA ALA A 170 -11.39 -7.47 -11.69
C ALA A 170 -12.75 -6.80 -11.47
N GLY A 171 -12.87 -5.75 -10.63
CA GLY A 171 -14.13 -5.05 -10.37
C GLY A 171 -14.99 -5.68 -9.26
N ALA A 172 -14.42 -6.51 -8.39
CA ALA A 172 -15.09 -7.15 -7.27
C ALA A 172 -14.48 -6.77 -5.89
N PRO A 173 -14.43 -5.48 -5.54
CA PRO A 173 -13.74 -5.03 -4.32
C PRO A 173 -14.42 -5.50 -3.03
N GLY A 174 -15.71 -5.81 -3.07
CA GLY A 174 -16.44 -6.35 -1.91
C GLY A 174 -15.90 -7.70 -1.43
N VAL A 175 -15.31 -8.49 -2.32
CA VAL A 175 -14.70 -9.77 -1.95
C VAL A 175 -13.43 -9.54 -1.15
N GLY A 176 -12.57 -8.60 -1.57
CA GLY A 176 -11.38 -8.22 -0.81
C GLY A 176 -11.71 -7.66 0.57
N LEU A 177 -12.77 -6.86 0.67
CA LEU A 177 -13.28 -6.38 1.96
C LEU A 177 -13.74 -7.55 2.86
N ALA A 178 -14.47 -8.51 2.31
CA ALA A 178 -14.93 -9.68 3.08
C ALA A 178 -13.77 -10.55 3.58
N MET A 179 -12.71 -10.74 2.76
CA MET A 179 -11.47 -11.42 3.21
C MET A 179 -10.90 -10.78 4.47
N ARG A 180 -10.85 -9.45 4.48
CA ARG A 180 -10.34 -8.68 5.63
C ARG A 180 -11.27 -8.77 6.85
N LEU A 181 -12.59 -8.66 6.64
CA LEU A 181 -13.57 -8.78 7.72
C LEU A 181 -13.47 -10.14 8.41
N TRP A 182 -13.40 -11.24 7.64
CA TRP A 182 -13.24 -12.58 8.21
C TRP A 182 -11.90 -12.72 8.94
N GLY A 183 -10.80 -12.22 8.38
CA GLY A 183 -9.50 -12.20 9.05
C GLY A 183 -9.56 -11.42 10.35
N THR A 184 -10.04 -10.17 10.33
CA THR A 184 -10.14 -9.33 11.54
C THR A 184 -11.06 -9.95 12.60
N ALA A 185 -12.22 -10.50 12.21
CA ALA A 185 -13.11 -11.17 13.15
C ALA A 185 -12.43 -12.39 13.80
N THR A 186 -11.70 -13.18 13.02
CA THR A 186 -10.91 -14.30 13.56
C THR A 186 -9.85 -13.82 14.54
N MET A 187 -9.13 -12.73 14.20
CA MET A 187 -8.09 -12.18 15.06
C MET A 187 -8.63 -11.72 16.41
N VAL A 188 -9.75 -10.99 16.40
CA VAL A 188 -10.38 -10.49 17.63
C VAL A 188 -10.74 -11.62 18.60
N VAL A 189 -11.09 -12.80 18.08
CA VAL A 189 -11.43 -13.98 18.91
C VAL A 189 -10.18 -14.79 19.26
N ALA A 190 -9.30 -15.01 18.28
CA ALA A 190 -8.17 -15.93 18.45
C ALA A 190 -7.03 -15.33 19.30
N GLU A 191 -6.78 -14.04 19.17
CA GLU A 191 -5.62 -13.40 19.81
C GLU A 191 -5.70 -13.43 21.34
N PRO A 192 -6.81 -13.04 22.01
CA PRO A 192 -6.92 -13.12 23.47
C PRO A 192 -6.73 -14.56 23.98
N LEU A 193 -7.25 -15.55 23.25
CA LEU A 193 -7.13 -16.95 23.63
C LEU A 193 -5.70 -17.44 23.46
N LEU A 194 -5.10 -17.20 22.30
CA LEU A 194 -3.74 -17.69 22.01
C LEU A 194 -2.68 -16.94 22.84
N VAL A 195 -2.85 -15.65 23.07
CA VAL A 195 -1.95 -14.88 23.93
C VAL A 195 -2.00 -15.34 25.38
N SER A 196 -3.21 -15.68 25.89
CA SER A 196 -3.34 -16.19 27.26
C SER A 196 -2.67 -17.56 27.46
N TRP A 197 -2.55 -18.39 26.40
CA TRP A 197 -1.98 -19.72 26.46
C TRP A 197 -0.48 -19.77 26.08
N LEU A 198 -0.08 -19.01 25.06
CA LEU A 198 1.22 -19.09 24.42
C LEU A 198 2.01 -17.78 24.49
N GLY A 199 1.48 -16.75 25.14
CA GLY A 199 2.15 -15.45 25.25
C GLY A 199 2.44 -14.83 23.89
N LEU A 200 3.70 -14.45 23.66
CA LEU A 200 4.15 -13.78 22.44
C LEU A 200 3.96 -14.63 21.17
N GLU A 201 4.23 -15.92 21.25
CA GLU A 201 4.01 -16.82 20.11
C GLU A 201 2.51 -16.92 19.76
N GLY A 202 1.63 -16.80 20.77
CA GLY A 202 0.18 -16.75 20.59
C GLY A 202 -0.27 -15.55 19.74
N ALA A 203 0.32 -14.39 19.95
CA ALA A 203 0.05 -13.18 19.13
C ALA A 203 0.47 -13.42 17.66
N ALA A 204 1.67 -13.96 17.43
CA ALA A 204 2.11 -14.30 16.08
C ALA A 204 1.19 -15.32 15.38
N LEU A 205 0.77 -16.35 16.10
CA LEU A 205 -0.15 -17.38 15.59
C LEU A 205 -1.53 -16.82 15.28
N ALA A 206 -2.05 -15.90 16.11
CA ALA A 206 -3.31 -15.21 15.88
C ALA A 206 -3.26 -14.38 14.59
N LEU A 207 -2.17 -13.63 14.40
CA LEU A 207 -1.96 -12.82 13.21
C LEU A 207 -1.85 -13.67 11.94
N VAL A 208 -1.08 -14.74 11.95
CA VAL A 208 -0.94 -15.67 10.81
C VAL A 208 -2.25 -16.42 10.56
N GLY A 209 -2.89 -16.94 11.60
CA GLY A 209 -4.15 -17.69 11.50
C GLY A 209 -5.30 -16.85 10.96
N SER A 210 -5.40 -15.59 11.40
CA SER A 210 -6.40 -14.65 10.90
C SER A 210 -6.24 -14.37 9.40
N ASN A 211 -5.00 -14.20 8.94
CA ASN A 211 -4.70 -14.06 7.51
C ASN A 211 -4.95 -15.37 6.74
N ALA A 212 -4.67 -16.54 7.34
CA ALA A 212 -4.98 -17.83 6.73
C ALA A 212 -6.49 -18.01 6.48
N VAL A 213 -7.34 -17.62 7.43
CA VAL A 213 -8.80 -17.63 7.24
C VAL A 213 -9.22 -16.71 6.09
N GLY A 214 -8.71 -15.48 6.06
CA GLY A 214 -8.96 -14.55 4.96
C GLY A 214 -8.49 -15.10 3.59
N MET A 215 -7.31 -15.70 3.54
CA MET A 215 -6.76 -16.35 2.35
C MET A 215 -7.64 -17.51 1.87
N LEU A 216 -7.98 -18.43 2.78
CA LEU A 216 -8.80 -19.60 2.44
C LEU A 216 -10.19 -19.20 1.93
N TRP A 217 -10.80 -18.19 2.56
CA TRP A 217 -12.06 -17.66 2.09
C TRP A 217 -11.93 -17.04 0.69
N GLY A 218 -10.92 -16.21 0.43
CA GLY A 218 -10.67 -15.59 -0.86
C GLY A 218 -10.36 -16.59 -1.97
N LEU A 219 -9.52 -17.58 -1.69
CA LEU A 219 -9.25 -18.69 -2.61
C LEU A 219 -10.52 -19.52 -2.88
N GLY A 220 -11.34 -19.78 -1.85
CA GLY A 220 -12.63 -20.45 -1.99
C GLY A 220 -13.58 -19.70 -2.94
N VAL A 221 -13.61 -18.38 -2.88
CA VAL A 221 -14.40 -17.55 -3.81
C VAL A 221 -13.86 -17.66 -5.25
N LEU A 222 -12.54 -17.64 -5.44
CA LEU A 222 -11.91 -17.80 -6.75
C LEU A 222 -12.17 -19.21 -7.34
N LEU A 223 -12.11 -20.25 -6.52
CA LEU A 223 -12.37 -21.64 -6.93
C LEU A 223 -13.84 -21.90 -7.24
N SER A 224 -14.77 -21.28 -6.49
CA SER A 224 -16.21 -21.42 -6.70
C SER A 224 -16.73 -20.70 -7.92
N GLY A 225 -15.94 -19.84 -8.58
CA GLY A 225 -16.34 -19.05 -9.74
C GLY A 225 -17.38 -17.94 -9.43
N ARG A 226 -17.57 -17.60 -8.15
CA ARG A 226 -18.48 -16.52 -7.72
C ARG A 226 -17.95 -15.11 -8.03
N ALA A 227 -16.64 -14.98 -8.26
CA ALA A 227 -15.99 -13.73 -8.65
C ALA A 227 -15.99 -13.56 -10.19
N PRO A 228 -15.68 -12.34 -10.71
CA PRO A 228 -15.52 -12.10 -12.15
C PRO A 228 -14.44 -12.95 -12.80
N VAL A 229 -13.43 -13.33 -12.02
CA VAL A 229 -12.32 -14.22 -12.39
C VAL A 229 -12.36 -15.48 -11.53
N ARG A 230 -11.83 -16.58 -12.02
CA ARG A 230 -11.81 -17.87 -11.33
C ARG A 230 -10.48 -18.59 -11.51
N ILE A 231 -10.14 -19.46 -10.58
CA ILE A 231 -9.07 -20.44 -10.73
C ILE A 231 -9.70 -21.76 -11.17
N ASP A 232 -9.29 -22.26 -12.33
CA ASP A 232 -9.71 -23.59 -12.81
C ASP A 232 -8.58 -24.59 -12.54
N VAL A 233 -8.77 -25.40 -11.50
CA VAL A 233 -7.78 -26.41 -11.10
C VAL A 233 -7.62 -27.55 -12.11
N ARG A 234 -8.59 -27.74 -13.03
CA ARG A 234 -8.50 -28.78 -14.06
C ARG A 234 -7.51 -28.43 -15.18
N HIS A 235 -7.18 -27.15 -15.29
CA HIS A 235 -6.28 -26.61 -16.31
C HIS A 235 -5.09 -25.91 -15.67
N LEU A 236 -4.48 -26.53 -14.64
CA LEU A 236 -3.25 -26.07 -14.03
C LEU A 236 -2.10 -26.16 -15.05
N ARG A 237 -1.89 -25.08 -15.79
CA ARG A 237 -0.76 -24.94 -16.72
C ARG A 237 0.12 -23.78 -16.26
N LEU A 238 1.42 -24.04 -16.17
CA LEU A 238 2.40 -22.97 -16.00
C LEU A 238 2.59 -22.28 -17.35
N ASP A 239 2.23 -21.01 -17.43
CA ASP A 239 2.48 -20.16 -18.58
C ASP A 239 3.59 -19.18 -18.28
N LEU A 240 4.82 -19.56 -18.65
CA LEU A 240 6.00 -18.73 -18.45
C LEU A 240 5.92 -17.39 -19.16
N ARG A 241 5.16 -17.29 -20.28
CA ARG A 241 4.98 -16.02 -20.98
C ARG A 241 4.10 -15.06 -20.17
N MET A 242 3.02 -15.57 -19.57
CA MET A 242 2.16 -14.81 -18.69
C MET A 242 2.92 -14.39 -17.42
N MET A 243 3.70 -15.30 -16.81
CA MET A 243 4.55 -14.98 -15.66
C MET A 243 5.59 -13.91 -15.99
N ALA A 244 6.29 -14.03 -17.12
CA ALA A 244 7.26 -13.03 -17.57
C ALA A 244 6.61 -11.66 -17.82
N ARG A 245 5.37 -11.63 -18.31
CA ARG A 245 4.59 -10.41 -18.49
C ARG A 245 4.27 -9.73 -17.17
N ILE A 246 3.86 -10.50 -16.16
CA ILE A 246 3.61 -9.99 -14.80
C ILE A 246 4.93 -9.47 -14.19
N LEU A 247 6.02 -10.23 -14.31
CA LEU A 247 7.33 -9.82 -13.79
C LEU A 247 7.86 -8.55 -14.44
N ARG A 248 7.68 -8.39 -15.74
CA ARG A 248 8.11 -7.19 -16.47
C ARG A 248 7.48 -5.90 -15.91
N ILE A 249 6.24 -6.00 -15.42
CA ILE A 249 5.54 -4.88 -14.77
C ILE A 249 5.96 -4.77 -13.30
N ALA A 250 6.16 -5.90 -12.62
CA ALA A 250 6.48 -5.93 -11.19
C ALA A 250 7.92 -5.48 -10.89
N LEU A 251 8.93 -5.87 -11.69
CA LEU A 251 10.33 -5.59 -11.38
C LEU A 251 10.66 -4.09 -11.24
N PRO A 252 10.23 -3.19 -12.14
CA PRO A 252 10.44 -1.77 -11.92
C PRO A 252 9.74 -1.25 -10.66
N ALA A 253 8.55 -1.79 -10.35
CA ALA A 253 7.80 -1.42 -9.15
C ALA A 253 8.49 -1.87 -7.85
N VAL A 254 9.31 -2.95 -7.85
CA VAL A 254 10.16 -3.33 -6.70
C VAL A 254 11.17 -2.23 -6.40
N VAL A 255 11.90 -1.78 -7.41
CA VAL A 255 12.90 -0.70 -7.28
C VAL A 255 12.21 0.59 -6.81
N GLN A 256 11.07 0.93 -7.41
CA GLN A 256 10.29 2.10 -7.05
C GLN A 256 9.85 2.10 -5.58
N ARG A 257 9.39 0.96 -5.05
CA ARG A 257 8.93 0.83 -3.65
C ARG A 257 10.07 0.77 -2.63
N GLY A 258 11.23 0.24 -3.00
CA GLY A 258 12.42 0.20 -2.14
C GLY A 258 13.12 1.54 -2.01
N THR A 259 13.10 2.35 -3.05
CA THR A 259 13.82 3.62 -3.14
C THR A 259 13.46 4.64 -2.04
N PRO A 260 12.18 4.86 -1.66
CA PRO A 260 11.83 5.78 -0.59
C PRO A 260 12.44 5.39 0.77
N ASN A 261 12.52 4.11 1.08
CA ASN A 261 13.10 3.63 2.35
C ASN A 261 14.60 3.96 2.43
N LEU A 262 15.34 3.79 1.33
CA LEU A 262 16.76 4.15 1.26
C LEU A 262 16.96 5.67 1.39
N SER A 263 16.19 6.46 0.67
CA SER A 263 16.21 7.92 0.77
C SER A 263 15.88 8.41 2.18
N GLN A 264 14.86 7.80 2.82
CA GLN A 264 14.47 8.09 4.20
C GLN A 264 15.63 7.83 5.18
N SER A 265 16.39 6.74 5.00
CA SER A 265 17.55 6.43 5.84
C SER A 265 18.65 7.48 5.73
N VAL A 266 18.90 8.01 4.52
CA VAL A 266 19.86 9.12 4.32
C VAL A 266 19.35 10.41 4.97
N LEU A 267 18.07 10.75 4.76
CA LEU A 267 17.46 11.93 5.37
C LEU A 267 17.46 11.86 6.90
N MET A 268 17.27 10.67 7.47
CA MET A 268 17.30 10.46 8.92
C MET A 268 18.66 10.84 9.53
N ARG A 269 19.77 10.56 8.82
CA ARG A 269 21.10 11.00 9.24
C ARG A 269 21.23 12.54 9.25
N PHE A 270 20.59 13.23 8.29
CA PHE A 270 20.56 14.68 8.30
C PHE A 270 19.70 15.21 9.45
N ILE A 271 18.53 14.65 9.67
CA ILE A 271 17.60 15.04 10.75
C ILE A 271 18.26 14.84 12.12
N SER A 272 18.89 13.68 12.36
CA SER A 272 19.53 13.36 13.64
C SER A 272 20.67 14.31 13.99
N SER A 273 21.34 14.91 13.01
CA SER A 273 22.42 15.89 13.24
C SER A 273 21.91 17.23 13.80
N TYR A 274 20.59 17.46 13.82
CA TYR A 274 19.96 18.66 14.40
C TYR A 274 19.38 18.43 15.80
N GLY A 275 19.74 17.31 16.44
CA GLY A 275 19.43 17.02 17.84
C GLY A 275 18.21 16.11 18.06
N ALA A 276 18.11 15.62 19.31
CA ALA A 276 17.11 14.64 19.70
C ALA A 276 15.66 15.20 19.63
N ALA A 277 15.46 16.48 19.99
CA ALA A 277 14.15 17.13 19.90
C ALA A 277 13.60 17.18 18.47
N THR A 278 14.47 17.49 17.47
CA THR A 278 14.08 17.48 16.05
C THR A 278 13.72 16.07 15.60
N LEU A 279 14.48 15.07 16.04
CA LEU A 279 14.21 13.66 15.71
C LEU A 279 12.90 13.18 16.34
N ALA A 280 12.64 13.52 17.60
CA ALA A 280 11.39 13.21 18.28
C ALA A 280 10.19 13.87 17.61
N ALA A 281 10.29 15.17 17.29
CA ALA A 281 9.25 15.90 16.55
C ALA A 281 8.97 15.24 15.19
N TRP A 282 10.01 14.83 14.46
CA TRP A 282 9.87 14.14 13.19
C TRP A 282 9.14 12.80 13.34
N ALA A 283 9.46 12.01 14.36
CA ALA A 283 8.79 10.74 14.62
C ALA A 283 7.27 10.91 14.83
N VAL A 284 6.87 11.96 15.56
CA VAL A 284 5.44 12.31 15.74
C VAL A 284 4.82 12.77 14.42
N VAL A 285 5.50 13.65 13.68
CA VAL A 285 5.05 14.13 12.35
C VAL A 285 4.78 12.95 11.40
N GLN A 286 5.65 11.94 11.39
CA GLN A 286 5.47 10.75 10.57
C GLN A 286 4.21 9.94 10.95
N ARG A 287 3.84 9.91 12.22
CA ARG A 287 2.57 9.29 12.67
C ARG A 287 1.37 10.05 12.13
N VAL A 288 1.36 11.38 12.27
CA VAL A 288 0.30 12.25 11.73
C VAL A 288 0.21 12.14 10.21
N ALA A 289 1.36 12.13 9.52
CA ALA A 289 1.44 12.01 8.07
C ALA A 289 0.72 10.79 7.50
N ARG A 290 0.76 9.66 8.20
CA ARG A 290 0.05 8.44 7.78
C ARG A 290 -1.46 8.66 7.66
N PHE A 291 -2.07 9.39 8.61
CA PHE A 291 -3.50 9.71 8.56
C PHE A 291 -3.83 10.68 7.44
N VAL A 292 -2.97 11.69 7.23
CA VAL A 292 -3.15 12.70 6.17
C VAL A 292 -3.09 12.07 4.77
N GLN A 293 -2.30 11.02 4.59
CA GLN A 293 -2.13 10.36 3.30
C GLN A 293 -3.26 9.37 2.95
N ILE A 294 -4.11 8.96 3.90
CA ILE A 294 -5.18 7.96 3.69
C ILE A 294 -6.10 8.29 2.51
N PRO A 295 -6.66 9.50 2.36
CA PRO A 295 -7.57 9.78 1.26
C PRO A 295 -6.90 9.72 -0.12
N GLY A 296 -5.69 10.29 -0.23
CA GLY A 296 -4.92 10.26 -1.46
C GLY A 296 -4.55 8.84 -1.89
N MET A 297 -3.98 8.06 -0.97
CA MET A 297 -3.61 6.66 -1.22
C MET A 297 -4.82 5.76 -1.46
N GLY A 298 -5.89 5.92 -0.67
CA GLY A 298 -7.09 5.09 -0.81
C GLY A 298 -7.73 5.23 -2.18
N LEU A 299 -7.82 6.45 -2.71
CA LEU A 299 -8.32 6.70 -4.06
C LEU A 299 -7.33 6.28 -5.15
N ALA A 300 -6.02 6.35 -4.89
CA ALA A 300 -5.00 5.82 -5.79
C ALA A 300 -5.17 4.31 -6.02
N PHE A 301 -5.62 3.53 -5.02
CA PHE A 301 -5.90 2.08 -5.19
C PHE A 301 -7.07 1.76 -6.12
N VAL A 302 -7.97 2.71 -6.37
CA VAL A 302 -9.07 2.55 -7.35
C VAL A 302 -8.57 2.73 -8.79
N THR A 303 -7.55 3.55 -8.96
CA THR A 303 -7.08 4.00 -10.27
C THR A 303 -6.61 2.87 -11.19
N PRO A 304 -5.83 1.86 -10.75
CA PRO A 304 -5.37 0.78 -11.63
C PRO A 304 -6.51 -0.04 -12.23
N ALA A 305 -7.56 -0.31 -11.46
CA ALA A 305 -8.74 -1.02 -11.95
C ALA A 305 -9.48 -0.20 -13.03
N MET A 306 -9.72 1.09 -12.76
CA MET A 306 -10.37 2.00 -13.70
C MET A 306 -9.57 2.17 -14.99
N VAL A 307 -8.25 2.32 -14.90
CA VAL A 307 -7.37 2.47 -16.06
C VAL A 307 -7.25 1.15 -16.82
N GLY A 308 -6.87 0.07 -16.15
CA GLY A 308 -6.62 -1.22 -16.78
C GLY A 308 -7.85 -1.76 -17.53
N GLN A 309 -9.04 -1.74 -16.91
CA GLN A 309 -10.25 -2.22 -17.55
C GLN A 309 -10.71 -1.32 -18.71
N ASN A 310 -10.65 0.01 -18.56
CA ASN A 310 -11.05 0.90 -19.67
C ASN A 310 -10.08 0.81 -20.85
N LEU A 311 -8.78 0.67 -20.62
CA LEU A 311 -7.80 0.42 -21.67
C LEU A 311 -8.01 -0.96 -22.33
N GLY A 312 -8.30 -1.99 -21.52
CA GLY A 312 -8.65 -3.32 -22.04
C GLY A 312 -9.88 -3.32 -22.93
N ALA A 313 -10.87 -2.48 -22.58
CA ALA A 313 -12.09 -2.27 -23.36
C ALA A 313 -11.90 -1.34 -24.58
N GLY A 314 -10.68 -0.89 -24.89
CA GLY A 314 -10.40 0.04 -25.99
C GLY A 314 -10.96 1.45 -25.76
N ARG A 315 -11.08 1.90 -24.50
CA ARG A 315 -11.68 3.20 -24.12
C ARG A 315 -10.69 4.12 -23.39
N PRO A 316 -9.56 4.52 -24.02
CA PRO A 316 -8.50 5.29 -23.37
C PRO A 316 -8.97 6.67 -22.88
N GLU A 317 -9.92 7.34 -23.60
CA GLU A 317 -10.46 8.64 -23.17
C GLU A 317 -11.30 8.52 -21.91
N ARG A 318 -11.99 7.37 -21.74
CA ARG A 318 -12.73 7.09 -20.51
C ARG A 318 -11.80 6.83 -19.34
N ALA A 319 -10.69 6.12 -19.57
CA ALA A 319 -9.65 5.91 -18.57
C ALA A 319 -9.07 7.27 -18.11
N GLU A 320 -8.75 8.16 -19.04
CA GLU A 320 -8.24 9.51 -18.74
C GLU A 320 -9.22 10.35 -17.93
N ARG A 321 -10.51 10.36 -18.32
CA ARG A 321 -11.56 11.05 -17.56
C ARG A 321 -11.75 10.49 -16.16
N ALA A 322 -11.60 9.16 -15.99
CA ALA A 322 -11.65 8.51 -14.68
C ALA A 322 -10.49 8.96 -13.78
N VAL A 323 -9.26 8.98 -14.32
CA VAL A 323 -8.08 9.48 -13.59
C VAL A 323 -8.27 10.95 -13.18
N GLY A 324 -8.74 11.79 -14.09
CA GLY A 324 -9.02 13.21 -13.81
C GLY A 324 -10.09 13.40 -12.72
N LEU A 325 -11.11 12.56 -12.68
CA LEU A 325 -12.12 12.57 -11.61
C LEU A 325 -11.51 12.13 -10.27
N ILE A 326 -10.78 11.01 -10.26
CA ILE A 326 -10.14 10.46 -9.05
C ILE A 326 -9.13 11.48 -8.50
N ALA A 327 -8.31 12.09 -9.36
CA ALA A 327 -7.33 13.10 -8.96
C ALA A 327 -8.00 14.31 -8.31
N ARG A 328 -9.10 14.83 -8.89
CA ARG A 328 -9.84 15.95 -8.30
C ARG A 328 -10.43 15.61 -6.94
N VAL A 329 -11.03 14.43 -6.79
CA VAL A 329 -11.62 13.99 -5.53
C VAL A 329 -10.53 13.76 -4.48
N ALA A 330 -9.43 13.10 -4.83
CA ALA A 330 -8.30 12.86 -3.94
C ALA A 330 -7.66 14.17 -3.48
N THR A 331 -7.41 15.09 -4.42
CA THR A 331 -6.84 16.40 -4.12
C THR A 331 -7.79 17.23 -3.24
N GLY A 332 -9.08 17.27 -3.57
CA GLY A 332 -10.08 18.01 -2.78
C GLY A 332 -10.20 17.47 -1.35
N ALA A 333 -10.25 16.16 -1.16
CA ALA A 333 -10.27 15.54 0.16
C ALA A 333 -8.97 15.84 0.94
N THR A 334 -7.82 15.79 0.28
CA THR A 334 -6.53 16.14 0.89
C THR A 334 -6.51 17.62 1.30
N VAL A 335 -6.97 18.55 0.46
CA VAL A 335 -7.04 19.99 0.79
C VAL A 335 -7.87 20.24 2.05
N VAL A 336 -9.04 19.63 2.16
CA VAL A 336 -9.90 19.76 3.36
C VAL A 336 -9.17 19.31 4.62
N LEU A 337 -8.48 18.18 4.57
CA LEU A 337 -7.68 17.71 5.72
C LEU A 337 -6.50 18.63 6.03
N LEU A 338 -5.83 19.16 5.00
CA LEU A 338 -4.67 20.02 5.19
C LEU A 338 -5.06 21.37 5.80
N ILE A 339 -6.22 21.93 5.45
CA ILE A 339 -6.74 23.14 6.09
C ILE A 339 -6.89 22.90 7.59
N GLY A 340 -7.54 21.81 7.98
CA GLY A 340 -7.64 21.43 9.40
C GLY A 340 -6.27 21.22 10.05
N LEU A 341 -5.37 20.49 9.39
CA LEU A 341 -4.04 20.22 9.90
C LEU A 341 -3.21 21.49 10.14
N VAL A 342 -3.25 22.45 9.22
CA VAL A 342 -2.50 23.71 9.34
C VAL A 342 -3.03 24.56 10.50
N ILE A 343 -4.37 24.63 10.64
CA ILE A 343 -5.03 25.44 11.71
C ILE A 343 -4.74 24.81 13.09
N TRP A 344 -4.95 23.49 13.22
CA TRP A 344 -4.86 22.78 14.49
C TRP A 344 -3.54 21.99 14.67
N ALA A 345 -2.47 22.38 13.95
CA ALA A 345 -1.19 21.65 14.01
C ALA A 345 -0.65 21.46 15.44
N PRO A 346 -0.63 22.48 16.34
CA PRO A 346 -0.18 22.27 17.71
C PRO A 346 -1.07 21.29 18.49
N GLN A 347 -2.40 21.42 18.36
CA GLN A 347 -3.36 20.54 19.04
C GLN A 347 -3.26 19.08 18.55
N VAL A 348 -3.00 18.90 17.26
CA VAL A 348 -2.75 17.56 16.71
C VAL A 348 -1.46 16.98 17.26
N MET A 349 -0.42 17.78 17.43
CA MET A 349 0.85 17.33 18.01
C MET A 349 0.72 16.95 19.49
N THR A 350 -0.07 17.69 20.28
CA THR A 350 -0.31 17.37 21.70
C THR A 350 -1.05 16.05 21.92
N LEU A 351 -1.74 15.50 20.92
CA LEU A 351 -2.31 14.14 21.00
C LEU A 351 -1.25 13.04 21.03
N PHE A 352 -0.01 13.35 20.65
CA PHE A 352 1.07 12.36 20.49
C PHE A 352 2.30 12.65 21.35
N SER A 353 2.42 13.84 21.94
CA SER A 353 3.58 14.23 22.75
C SER A 353 3.20 15.31 23.74
N ASP A 354 3.66 15.16 24.99
CA ASP A 354 3.53 16.16 26.06
C ASP A 354 4.74 17.13 26.09
N ASP A 355 5.79 16.84 25.32
CA ASP A 355 6.98 17.67 25.20
C ASP A 355 6.67 18.94 24.39
N VAL A 356 6.71 20.09 25.06
CA VAL A 356 6.39 21.41 24.52
C VAL A 356 7.28 21.75 23.32
N GLU A 357 8.58 21.46 23.39
CA GLU A 357 9.53 21.74 22.30
C GLU A 357 9.24 20.86 21.08
N ALA A 358 8.98 19.56 21.30
CA ALA A 358 8.59 18.63 20.24
C ALA A 358 7.26 19.02 19.60
N VAL A 359 6.28 19.52 20.35
CA VAL A 359 4.98 19.99 19.84
C VAL A 359 5.16 21.21 18.92
N TYR A 360 5.89 22.25 19.37
CA TYR A 360 6.10 23.45 18.55
C TYR A 360 6.93 23.16 17.29
N THR A 361 7.99 22.38 17.43
CA THR A 361 8.83 21.97 16.30
C THR A 361 8.03 21.11 15.32
N GLY A 362 7.27 20.14 15.81
CA GLY A 362 6.44 19.28 14.99
C GLY A 362 5.30 20.04 14.28
N ALA A 363 4.66 20.98 14.95
CA ALA A 363 3.64 21.83 14.34
C ALA A 363 4.21 22.69 13.20
N ARG A 364 5.44 23.20 13.35
CA ARG A 364 6.15 23.90 12.28
C ARG A 364 6.44 22.96 11.10
N ILE A 365 6.95 21.77 11.35
CA ILE A 365 7.21 20.76 10.33
C ILE A 365 5.91 20.41 9.60
N LEU A 366 4.82 20.13 10.30
CA LEU A 366 3.52 19.81 9.71
C LEU A 366 3.00 20.91 8.78
N ARG A 367 3.15 22.18 9.18
CA ARG A 367 2.76 23.32 8.36
C ARG A 367 3.58 23.44 7.08
N ILE A 368 4.89 23.20 7.14
CA ILE A 368 5.73 23.20 5.94
C ILE A 368 5.36 22.02 5.03
N LEU A 369 5.23 20.82 5.57
CA LEU A 369 4.96 19.61 4.81
C LEU A 369 3.53 19.55 4.25
N SER A 370 2.57 20.31 4.83
CA SER A 370 1.19 20.32 4.37
C SER A 370 1.10 20.66 2.88
N LEU A 371 1.90 21.61 2.38
CA LEU A 371 1.98 21.92 0.95
C LEU A 371 2.43 20.71 0.13
N GLY A 372 3.42 19.97 0.62
CA GLY A 372 3.96 18.80 -0.06
C GLY A 372 2.99 17.62 -0.11
N TYR A 373 2.12 17.43 0.89
CA TYR A 373 1.12 16.36 0.86
C TYR A 373 0.10 16.53 -0.26
N LEU A 374 -0.15 17.75 -0.71
CA LEU A 374 -0.97 18.01 -1.90
C LEU A 374 -0.32 17.43 -3.16
N ALA A 375 0.98 17.71 -3.34
CA ALA A 375 1.76 17.14 -4.45
C ALA A 375 1.82 15.61 -4.37
N PHE A 376 1.94 15.05 -3.15
CA PHE A 376 1.94 13.61 -2.91
C PHE A 376 0.62 12.95 -3.35
N ALA A 377 -0.54 13.54 -3.06
CA ALA A 377 -1.84 13.02 -3.48
C ALA A 377 -1.99 13.02 -5.01
N VAL A 378 -1.58 14.11 -5.67
CA VAL A 378 -1.59 14.22 -7.15
C VAL A 378 -0.66 13.18 -7.77
N ASN A 379 0.57 13.05 -7.24
CA ASN A 379 1.54 12.05 -7.70
C ASN A 379 0.99 10.63 -7.59
N GLY A 380 0.41 10.26 -6.43
CA GLY A 380 -0.09 8.91 -6.17
C GLY A 380 -1.16 8.45 -7.17
N VAL A 381 -2.08 9.32 -7.57
CA VAL A 381 -3.12 8.98 -8.56
C VAL A 381 -2.53 8.79 -9.96
N HIS A 382 -1.59 9.65 -10.39
CA HIS A 382 -0.98 9.57 -11.71
C HIS A 382 0.02 8.41 -11.82
N ASP A 383 0.75 8.11 -10.75
CA ASP A 383 1.58 6.92 -10.61
C ASP A 383 0.72 5.64 -10.74
N ALA A 384 -0.34 5.54 -9.96
CA ALA A 384 -1.27 4.43 -10.00
C ALA A 384 -1.96 4.26 -11.38
N ALA A 385 -2.20 5.36 -12.10
CA ALA A 385 -2.74 5.33 -13.46
C ALA A 385 -1.76 4.68 -14.45
N GLN A 386 -0.49 5.07 -14.39
CA GLN A 386 0.55 4.50 -15.24
C GLN A 386 0.82 3.03 -14.89
N ALA A 387 0.87 2.71 -13.58
CA ALA A 387 0.99 1.32 -13.12
C ALA A 387 -0.17 0.44 -13.59
N GLY A 388 -1.42 0.96 -13.53
CA GLY A 388 -2.61 0.26 -14.02
C GLY A 388 -2.64 0.09 -15.54
N ALA A 389 -1.94 0.95 -16.28
CA ALA A 389 -1.71 0.79 -17.71
C ALA A 389 -0.57 -0.20 -18.05
N GLY A 390 0.22 -0.61 -17.05
CA GLY A 390 1.40 -1.48 -17.20
C GLY A 390 2.71 -0.72 -17.44
N ASP A 391 2.70 0.63 -17.43
CA ASP A 391 3.92 1.45 -17.49
C ASP A 391 4.42 1.69 -16.05
N THR A 392 5.28 0.82 -15.55
CA THR A 392 5.93 0.94 -14.24
C THR A 392 7.36 1.48 -14.32
N LEU A 393 7.96 1.43 -15.52
CA LEU A 393 9.33 1.90 -15.74
C LEU A 393 9.42 3.42 -15.65
N SER A 394 8.47 4.14 -16.25
CA SER A 394 8.44 5.62 -16.21
C SER A 394 8.26 6.16 -14.80
N PRO A 395 7.29 5.69 -13.99
CA PRO A 395 7.18 6.05 -12.58
C PRO A 395 8.43 5.72 -11.75
N MET A 396 9.05 4.55 -11.97
CA MET A 396 10.29 4.18 -11.30
C MET A 396 11.41 5.21 -11.57
N ALA A 397 11.63 5.54 -12.84
CA ALA A 397 12.67 6.50 -13.22
C ALA A 397 12.42 7.90 -12.63
N ILE A 398 11.16 8.36 -12.64
CA ILE A 398 10.76 9.65 -12.04
C ILE A 398 10.98 9.64 -10.52
N ASN A 399 10.61 8.56 -9.84
CA ASN A 399 10.82 8.41 -8.40
C ASN A 399 12.31 8.46 -8.04
N LEU A 400 13.14 7.68 -8.76
CA LEU A 400 14.59 7.69 -8.57
C LEU A 400 15.16 9.10 -8.77
N ALA A 401 14.83 9.75 -9.89
CA ALA A 401 15.31 11.08 -10.19
C ALA A 401 14.87 12.12 -9.13
N ALA A 402 13.60 12.15 -8.78
CA ALA A 402 13.08 13.10 -7.80
C ALA A 402 13.68 12.92 -6.41
N LEU A 403 13.89 11.68 -5.96
CA LEU A 403 14.45 11.38 -4.63
C LEU A 403 15.97 11.64 -4.59
N TRP A 404 16.71 11.09 -5.56
CA TRP A 404 18.18 11.10 -5.50
C TRP A 404 18.84 12.31 -6.16
N LEU A 405 18.23 12.89 -7.21
CA LEU A 405 18.80 14.04 -7.91
C LEU A 405 18.22 15.37 -7.42
N VAL A 406 17.03 15.37 -6.79
CA VAL A 406 16.39 16.60 -6.31
C VAL A 406 16.34 16.61 -4.79
N GLN A 407 15.60 15.69 -4.17
CA GLN A 407 15.26 15.77 -2.74
C GLN A 407 16.48 15.63 -1.82
N VAL A 408 17.33 14.61 -2.01
CA VAL A 408 18.49 14.36 -1.14
C VAL A 408 19.56 15.46 -1.31
N PRO A 409 19.95 15.87 -2.52
CA PRO A 409 20.91 16.97 -2.69
C PRO A 409 20.38 18.30 -2.17
N LEU A 410 19.11 18.62 -2.42
CA LEU A 410 18.50 19.85 -1.87
C LEU A 410 18.41 19.82 -0.34
N ALA A 411 18.16 18.66 0.27
CA ALA A 411 18.16 18.54 1.72
C ALA A 411 19.54 18.91 2.30
N TYR A 412 20.61 18.45 1.70
CA TYR A 412 21.97 18.85 2.08
C TYR A 412 22.25 20.34 1.82
N LEU A 413 21.96 20.80 0.60
CA LEU A 413 22.20 22.18 0.17
C LEU A 413 21.47 23.19 1.05
N LEU A 414 20.15 23.03 1.21
CA LEU A 414 19.35 23.98 1.97
C LEU A 414 19.65 23.94 3.47
N SER A 415 19.93 22.75 4.02
CA SER A 415 20.17 22.63 5.45
C SER A 415 21.57 23.05 5.86
N ARG A 416 22.60 22.75 5.06
CA ARG A 416 24.01 22.98 5.42
C ARG A 416 24.60 24.20 4.72
N THR A 417 24.43 24.32 3.41
CA THR A 417 25.11 25.36 2.60
C THR A 417 24.38 26.69 2.68
N VAL A 418 23.04 26.66 2.53
CA VAL A 418 22.19 27.87 2.65
C VAL A 418 21.96 28.27 4.10
N GLY A 419 22.18 27.34 5.05
CA GLY A 419 22.10 27.65 6.49
C GLY A 419 20.68 27.68 7.06
N LEU A 420 19.67 27.11 6.36
CA LEU A 420 18.30 27.04 6.88
C LEU A 420 18.13 26.01 8.02
N GLY A 421 19.21 25.32 8.41
CA GLY A 421 19.18 24.31 9.45
C GLY A 421 18.20 23.17 9.11
N ALA A 422 17.54 22.62 10.13
CA ALA A 422 16.56 21.55 9.94
C ALA A 422 15.40 21.92 8.99
N ASN A 423 15.00 23.21 8.94
CA ASN A 423 13.94 23.66 8.03
C ASN A 423 14.29 23.43 6.56
N GLY A 424 15.58 23.50 6.20
CA GLY A 424 16.07 23.21 4.86
C GLY A 424 15.71 21.79 4.40
N ILE A 425 15.70 20.81 5.33
CA ILE A 425 15.30 19.45 5.03
C ILE A 425 13.80 19.39 4.66
N TRP A 426 12.96 20.07 5.43
CA TRP A 426 11.50 20.06 5.19
C TRP A 426 11.13 20.74 3.87
N PHE A 427 11.79 21.86 3.54
CA PHE A 427 11.62 22.49 2.24
C PHE A 427 12.10 21.60 1.09
N ALA A 428 13.22 20.88 1.26
CA ALA A 428 13.70 19.94 0.26
C ALA A 428 12.71 18.78 0.01
N LEU A 429 12.07 18.26 1.06
CA LEU A 429 11.00 17.27 0.95
C LEU A 429 9.84 17.79 0.10
N VAL A 430 9.36 19.00 0.41
CA VAL A 430 8.25 19.65 -0.31
C VAL A 430 8.62 19.85 -1.78
N ILE A 431 9.79 20.43 -2.06
CA ILE A 431 10.26 20.66 -3.43
C ILE A 431 10.41 19.34 -4.19
N GLY A 432 10.97 18.31 -3.53
CA GLY A 432 11.11 16.98 -4.12
C GLY A 432 9.75 16.37 -4.50
N TRP A 433 8.74 16.46 -3.63
CA TRP A 433 7.39 15.96 -3.92
C TRP A 433 6.70 16.76 -5.03
N PHE A 434 6.89 18.07 -5.10
CA PHE A 434 6.38 18.88 -6.22
C PHE A 434 7.09 18.54 -7.53
N ALA A 435 8.41 18.38 -7.52
CA ALA A 435 9.17 17.96 -8.69
C ALA A 435 8.71 16.58 -9.19
N GLN A 436 8.53 15.63 -8.27
CA GLN A 436 7.99 14.30 -8.58
C GLN A 436 6.60 14.37 -9.18
N ALA A 437 5.68 15.12 -8.57
CA ALA A 437 4.31 15.28 -9.08
C ALA A 437 4.30 15.96 -10.44
N ALA A 438 5.10 17.01 -10.64
CA ALA A 438 5.20 17.72 -11.92
C ALA A 438 5.70 16.81 -13.04
N LEU A 439 6.77 16.04 -12.79
CA LEU A 439 7.32 15.08 -13.75
C LEU A 439 6.32 13.95 -14.04
N MET A 440 5.60 13.46 -13.00
CA MET A 440 4.61 12.40 -13.14
C MET A 440 3.41 12.86 -13.97
N VAL A 441 2.88 14.07 -13.70
CA VAL A 441 1.78 14.68 -14.48
C VAL A 441 2.23 14.97 -15.90
N TRP A 442 3.44 15.49 -16.08
CA TRP A 442 4.01 15.74 -17.42
C TRP A 442 4.09 14.46 -18.23
N ARG A 443 4.66 13.39 -17.64
CA ARG A 443 4.73 12.06 -18.27
C ARG A 443 3.36 11.50 -18.61
N TYR A 444 2.40 11.62 -17.67
CA TYR A 444 1.03 11.18 -17.86
C TYR A 444 0.36 11.92 -19.02
N ARG A 445 0.55 13.25 -19.13
CA ARG A 445 -0.02 14.08 -20.20
C ARG A 445 0.52 13.74 -21.59
N GLN A 446 1.72 13.17 -21.71
CA GLN A 446 2.23 12.66 -22.99
C GLN A 446 1.37 11.55 -23.58
N GLY A 447 0.50 10.93 -22.82
CA GLY A 447 -0.44 9.91 -23.27
C GLY A 447 0.17 8.55 -23.66
N ARG A 448 1.50 8.37 -23.51
CA ARG A 448 2.20 7.12 -23.90
C ARG A 448 1.71 5.90 -23.13
N TRP A 449 1.25 6.07 -21.88
CA TRP A 449 0.66 5.02 -21.07
C TRP A 449 -0.60 4.39 -21.72
N LYS A 450 -1.33 5.14 -22.56
CA LYS A 450 -2.50 4.64 -23.32
C LYS A 450 -2.11 3.60 -24.37
N LEU A 451 -0.86 3.65 -24.84
CA LEU A 451 -0.32 2.78 -25.89
C LEU A 451 0.45 1.58 -25.33
N THR A 452 0.62 1.49 -24.01
CA THR A 452 1.34 0.38 -23.38
C THR A 452 0.62 -0.95 -23.65
N ARG A 453 1.35 -1.89 -24.23
CA ARG A 453 0.85 -3.26 -24.47
C ARG A 453 1.27 -4.17 -23.32
N ILE A 454 0.31 -4.89 -22.77
CA ILE A 454 0.50 -5.88 -21.69
C ILE A 454 0.39 -7.28 -22.28
#